data_28950fdc5ee5f44d6c5f651553afe77d
#
_entry.id   28950fdc5ee5f44d6c5f651553afe77d
#
_cell.length_a   1.000
_cell.length_b   1.000
_cell.length_c   1.000
_cell.angle_alpha   90.00
_cell.angle_beta   90.00
_cell.angle_gamma   90.00
#
_symmetry.space_group_name_H-M   'P 1'
#
loop_
_entity.id
_entity.type
_entity.pdbx_description
1 polymer ?
#
loop_
_entity_poly.entity_id
_entity_poly.type
_entity_poly.pdbx_seq_one_letter_code
_entity_poly.pdbx_strand_id
1 'polypeptide(L)'
;MEIWIDAEKYGNHSNISRYKVWEGQDPEVASVALDDFRGQEEAISLIGMVPWVMLRCSDWKMIPLENIVAAASNSGTKIAVSISEEIDVQGVAFALEHGVDAIVIPPEEMAPSLWLSAKMVAEEKISVKSKENISDISFATVSSVTTAGLGERVCVDLTERLSDGEGIFVGSSSSCLC
;
A
#
# COMPACT_ATOMS: atom_id res chain seq x y z
N MET A 1 3.83 0.39 -10.04
CA MET A 1 2.63 1.16 -9.64
C MET A 1 2.13 1.94 -10.84
N GLU A 2 0.84 1.85 -11.13
CA GLU A 2 0.20 2.61 -12.21
C GLU A 2 -0.14 4.04 -11.74
N ILE A 3 -0.21 4.99 -12.69
CA ILE A 3 -0.71 6.34 -12.42
C ILE A 3 -1.97 6.51 -13.26
N TRP A 4 -3.07 6.90 -12.62
CA TRP A 4 -4.35 7.18 -13.27
C TRP A 4 -4.69 8.66 -13.11
N ILE A 5 -5.48 9.19 -14.04
CA ILE A 5 -5.95 10.58 -14.01
C ILE A 5 -7.37 10.61 -13.47
N ASP A 6 -7.64 11.45 -12.48
CA ASP A 6 -8.97 11.66 -11.91
C ASP A 6 -9.77 12.67 -12.74
N ALA A 7 -10.43 12.20 -13.78
CA ALA A 7 -11.32 13.03 -14.60
C ALA A 7 -12.71 13.21 -13.99
N GLU A 8 -13.14 12.35 -13.08
CA GLU A 8 -14.40 12.51 -12.34
C GLU A 8 -14.41 13.80 -11.52
N LYS A 9 -13.33 14.05 -10.80
CA LYS A 9 -13.21 15.23 -9.92
C LYS A 9 -12.75 16.48 -10.63
N TYR A 10 -11.89 16.35 -11.64
CA TYR A 10 -11.18 17.48 -12.25
C TYR A 10 -11.53 17.73 -13.72
N GLY A 11 -12.37 16.89 -14.32
CA GLY A 11 -12.75 16.99 -15.72
C GLY A 11 -11.74 16.34 -16.67
N ASN A 12 -12.14 16.24 -17.95
CA ASN A 12 -11.35 15.60 -18.97
C ASN A 12 -10.38 16.62 -19.61
N HIS A 13 -9.08 16.34 -19.54
CA HIS A 13 -8.00 17.16 -20.10
C HIS A 13 -7.33 16.46 -21.29
N SER A 14 -7.03 17.19 -22.34
CA SER A 14 -6.80 16.69 -23.70
C SER A 14 -5.44 16.02 -24.00
N ASN A 15 -4.64 15.62 -23.01
CA ASN A 15 -3.30 15.04 -23.24
C ASN A 15 -3.10 13.62 -22.65
N ILE A 16 -4.12 12.77 -22.74
CA ILE A 16 -4.33 11.62 -21.84
C ILE A 16 -3.96 10.24 -22.42
N SER A 17 -3.44 10.15 -23.64
CA SER A 17 -3.30 8.84 -24.34
C SER A 17 -2.36 7.81 -23.69
N ARG A 18 -1.63 8.18 -22.64
CA ARG A 18 -0.62 7.31 -21.98
C ARG A 18 -1.06 6.73 -20.63
N TYR A 19 -2.04 7.33 -19.96
CA TYR A 19 -2.46 6.97 -18.62
C TYR A 19 -3.92 6.52 -18.61
N LYS A 20 -4.29 5.63 -17.67
CA LYS A 20 -5.70 5.29 -17.45
C LYS A 20 -6.42 6.52 -16.88
N VAL A 21 -7.62 6.77 -17.38
CA VAL A 21 -8.48 7.87 -16.93
C VAL A 21 -9.62 7.30 -16.12
N TRP A 22 -9.83 7.84 -14.93
CA TRP A 22 -10.97 7.55 -14.10
C TRP A 22 -12.06 8.59 -14.33
N GLU A 23 -13.20 8.16 -14.88
CA GLU A 23 -14.37 9.00 -15.22
C GLU A 23 -15.55 8.79 -14.25
N GLY A 24 -15.31 8.18 -13.09
CA GLY A 24 -16.34 7.91 -12.08
C GLY A 24 -17.00 6.55 -12.22
N GLN A 25 -16.85 5.87 -13.34
CA GLN A 25 -17.43 4.54 -13.59
C GLN A 25 -16.48 3.67 -14.43
N ASP A 26 -16.26 2.45 -13.97
CA ASP A 26 -15.55 1.41 -14.70
C ASP A 26 -16.09 0.06 -14.17
N PRO A 27 -16.55 -0.86 -15.03
CA PRO A 27 -17.12 -2.13 -14.59
C PRO A 27 -16.16 -3.03 -13.81
N GLU A 28 -14.86 -2.79 -13.92
CA GLU A 28 -13.82 -3.53 -13.22
C GLU A 28 -13.36 -2.85 -11.91
N VAL A 29 -13.86 -1.65 -11.59
CA VAL A 29 -13.40 -0.84 -10.47
C VAL A 29 -14.55 -0.52 -9.52
N ALA A 30 -14.48 -1.00 -8.30
CA ALA A 30 -15.36 -0.57 -7.23
C ALA A 30 -14.74 0.62 -6.48
N SER A 31 -15.43 1.76 -6.41
CA SER A 31 -14.98 2.96 -5.70
C SER A 31 -15.61 3.00 -4.31
N VAL A 32 -14.77 3.13 -3.27
CA VAL A 32 -15.18 3.15 -1.87
C VAL A 32 -14.63 4.40 -1.18
N ALA A 33 -15.48 5.07 -0.40
CA ALA A 33 -15.07 6.16 0.48
C ALA A 33 -14.48 5.57 1.78
N LEU A 34 -13.22 5.87 2.07
CA LEU A 34 -12.48 5.36 3.23
C LEU A 34 -12.40 6.43 4.33
N ASP A 35 -13.55 6.94 4.76
CA ASP A 35 -13.63 8.01 5.77
C ASP A 35 -13.97 7.49 7.17
N ASP A 36 -14.48 6.26 7.26
CA ASP A 36 -14.87 5.61 8.51
C ASP A 36 -14.64 4.10 8.50
N PHE A 37 -14.99 3.44 9.61
CA PHE A 37 -14.88 1.98 9.75
C PHE A 37 -15.77 1.22 8.76
N ARG A 38 -16.91 1.76 8.37
CA ARG A 38 -17.82 1.12 7.40
C ARG A 38 -17.21 1.10 6.00
N GLY A 39 -16.55 2.19 5.60
CA GLY A 39 -15.80 2.24 4.35
C GLY A 39 -14.69 1.18 4.30
N GLN A 40 -13.99 0.96 5.43
CA GLN A 40 -12.99 -0.10 5.52
C GLN A 40 -13.61 -1.49 5.39
N GLU A 41 -14.73 -1.78 6.08
CA GLU A 41 -15.44 -3.07 5.96
C GLU A 41 -15.96 -3.29 4.54
N GLU A 42 -16.51 -2.26 3.91
CA GLU A 42 -16.95 -2.32 2.51
C GLU A 42 -15.79 -2.64 1.58
N ALA A 43 -14.67 -1.93 1.68
CA ALA A 43 -13.49 -2.19 0.86
C ALA A 43 -12.98 -3.63 1.03
N ILE A 44 -12.88 -4.12 2.26
CA ILE A 44 -12.45 -5.49 2.55
C ILE A 44 -13.43 -6.52 1.96
N SER A 45 -14.74 -6.26 2.01
CA SER A 45 -15.75 -7.18 1.46
C SER A 45 -15.67 -7.34 -0.06
N LEU A 46 -15.13 -6.36 -0.77
CA LEU A 46 -14.97 -6.36 -2.22
C LEU A 46 -13.69 -7.07 -2.69
N ILE A 47 -12.74 -7.28 -1.79
CA ILE A 47 -11.49 -7.98 -2.10
C ILE A 47 -11.78 -9.44 -2.49
N GLY A 48 -11.22 -9.87 -3.62
CA GLY A 48 -11.48 -11.16 -4.22
C GLY A 48 -12.76 -11.21 -5.09
N MET A 49 -13.60 -10.16 -5.07
CA MET A 49 -14.85 -10.09 -5.85
C MET A 49 -14.72 -9.22 -7.09
N VAL A 50 -13.86 -8.22 -7.06
CA VAL A 50 -13.64 -7.27 -8.18
C VAL A 50 -12.16 -7.20 -8.54
N PRO A 51 -11.81 -6.86 -9.80
CA PRO A 51 -10.42 -6.68 -10.21
C PRO A 51 -9.72 -5.51 -9.50
N TRP A 52 -10.44 -4.42 -9.24
CA TRP A 52 -9.90 -3.22 -8.61
C TRP A 52 -10.83 -2.68 -7.52
N VAL A 53 -10.25 -2.31 -6.40
CA VAL A 53 -10.89 -1.46 -5.39
C VAL A 53 -10.17 -0.11 -5.40
N MET A 54 -10.90 0.96 -5.67
CA MET A 54 -10.40 2.33 -5.61
C MET A 54 -10.88 3.00 -4.34
N LEU A 55 -9.92 3.48 -3.55
CA LEU A 55 -10.14 4.13 -2.27
C LEU A 55 -10.07 5.65 -2.42
N ARG A 56 -11.07 6.32 -1.88
CA ARG A 56 -11.12 7.77 -1.73
C ARG A 56 -11.15 8.11 -0.25
N CYS A 57 -10.29 9.00 0.20
CA CYS A 57 -10.23 9.45 1.57
C CYS A 57 -10.08 10.98 1.61
N SER A 58 -10.78 11.63 2.55
CA SER A 58 -10.64 13.06 2.80
C SER A 58 -9.39 13.40 3.61
N ASP A 59 -8.93 12.45 4.45
CA ASP A 59 -7.73 12.56 5.29
C ASP A 59 -7.07 11.17 5.37
N TRP A 60 -5.90 11.01 4.73
CA TRP A 60 -5.22 9.72 4.66
C TRP A 60 -4.71 9.28 6.02
N LYS A 61 -5.39 8.27 6.56
CA LYS A 61 -4.95 7.53 7.74
C LYS A 61 -4.30 6.23 7.28
N MET A 62 -3.03 6.10 7.53
CA MET A 62 -2.23 4.96 7.04
C MET A 62 -2.75 3.60 7.51
N ILE A 63 -3.20 3.48 8.75
CA ILE A 63 -3.68 2.22 9.34
C ILE A 63 -4.82 1.57 8.55
N PRO A 64 -5.91 2.29 8.17
CA PRO A 64 -6.95 1.68 7.33
C PRO A 64 -6.45 1.22 5.97
N LEU A 65 -5.54 1.95 5.34
CA LEU A 65 -4.94 1.56 4.07
C LEU A 65 -4.12 0.28 4.19
N GLU A 66 -3.29 0.19 5.23
CA GLU A 66 -2.46 -0.99 5.50
C GLU A 66 -3.31 -2.25 5.68
N ASN A 67 -4.43 -2.17 6.42
CA ASN A 67 -5.35 -3.28 6.59
C ASN A 67 -5.94 -3.75 5.26
N ILE A 68 -6.29 -2.83 4.37
CA ILE A 68 -6.85 -3.16 3.05
C ILE A 68 -5.77 -3.76 2.13
N VAL A 69 -4.56 -3.19 2.12
CA VAL A 69 -3.41 -3.73 1.37
C VAL A 69 -3.07 -5.14 1.84
N ALA A 70 -3.04 -5.38 3.16
CA ALA A 70 -2.82 -6.70 3.72
C ALA A 70 -3.90 -7.70 3.30
N ALA A 71 -5.18 -7.32 3.37
CA ALA A 71 -6.29 -8.16 2.95
C ALA A 71 -6.28 -8.45 1.43
N ALA A 72 -5.83 -7.50 0.61
CA ALA A 72 -5.72 -7.66 -0.84
C ALA A 72 -4.55 -8.56 -1.25
N SER A 73 -3.55 -8.75 -0.40
CA SER A 73 -2.42 -9.64 -0.67
C SER A 73 -2.90 -11.04 -1.06
N ASN A 74 -2.41 -11.54 -2.19
CA ASN A 74 -2.77 -12.86 -2.75
C ASN A 74 -4.26 -13.04 -3.15
N SER A 75 -5.10 -12.00 -3.11
CA SER A 75 -6.52 -12.10 -3.51
C SER A 75 -6.75 -11.98 -5.02
N GLY A 76 -5.80 -11.42 -5.75
CA GLY A 76 -5.94 -11.03 -7.15
C GLY A 76 -6.61 -9.65 -7.35
N THR A 77 -7.20 -9.05 -6.32
CA THR A 77 -7.73 -7.67 -6.36
C THR A 77 -6.60 -6.67 -6.21
N LYS A 78 -6.58 -5.68 -7.07
CA LYS A 78 -5.62 -4.57 -7.03
C LYS A 78 -6.23 -3.37 -6.31
N ILE A 79 -5.37 -2.61 -5.64
CA ILE A 79 -5.78 -1.42 -4.89
C ILE A 79 -5.32 -0.15 -5.61
N ALA A 80 -6.27 0.73 -5.90
CA ALA A 80 -6.03 2.08 -6.38
C ALA A 80 -6.43 3.09 -5.30
N VAL A 81 -5.70 4.21 -5.21
CA VAL A 81 -5.90 5.22 -4.17
C VAL A 81 -5.93 6.61 -4.80
N SER A 82 -6.99 7.38 -4.52
CA SER A 82 -7.09 8.77 -4.94
C SER A 82 -6.35 9.68 -3.96
N ILE A 83 -5.33 10.38 -4.43
CA ILE A 83 -4.54 11.34 -3.65
C ILE A 83 -4.50 12.70 -4.34
N SER A 84 -4.43 13.77 -3.57
CA SER A 84 -4.34 15.14 -4.05
C SER A 84 -3.13 15.92 -3.52
N GLU A 85 -2.43 15.36 -2.53
CA GLU A 85 -1.27 15.98 -1.91
C GLU A 85 0.01 15.18 -2.15
N GLU A 86 1.10 15.89 -2.40
CA GLU A 86 2.40 15.28 -2.69
C GLU A 86 2.95 14.47 -1.50
N ILE A 87 2.66 14.91 -0.28
CA ILE A 87 3.15 14.28 0.96
C ILE A 87 2.63 12.84 1.12
N ASP A 88 1.47 12.54 0.55
CA ASP A 88 0.83 11.22 0.67
C ASP A 88 1.42 10.17 -0.27
N VAL A 89 2.09 10.60 -1.36
CA VAL A 89 2.58 9.70 -2.43
C VAL A 89 3.47 8.60 -1.87
N GLN A 90 4.46 8.97 -1.08
CA GLN A 90 5.45 8.03 -0.55
C GLN A 90 4.79 7.02 0.40
N GLY A 91 3.97 7.52 1.34
CA GLY A 91 3.29 6.68 2.33
C GLY A 91 2.36 5.67 1.68
N VAL A 92 1.53 6.12 0.73
CA VAL A 92 0.59 5.26 0.01
C VAL A 92 1.31 4.24 -0.88
N ALA A 93 2.37 4.66 -1.57
CA ALA A 93 3.11 3.81 -2.49
C ALA A 93 3.84 2.66 -1.79
N PHE A 94 4.27 2.84 -0.54
CA PHE A 94 5.05 1.85 0.21
C PHE A 94 4.35 1.34 1.48
N ALA A 95 3.03 1.51 1.59
CA ALA A 95 2.25 0.93 2.68
C ALA A 95 2.51 -0.59 2.76
N LEU A 96 2.97 -1.09 3.92
CA LEU A 96 3.39 -2.48 4.14
C LEU A 96 4.39 -3.00 3.08
N GLU A 97 5.34 -2.16 2.64
CA GLU A 97 6.37 -2.47 1.63
C GLU A 97 5.80 -2.72 0.22
N HIS A 98 4.68 -3.41 0.09
CA HIS A 98 4.04 -3.68 -1.19
C HIS A 98 3.29 -2.47 -1.75
N GLY A 99 2.67 -1.69 -0.88
CA GLY A 99 1.89 -0.51 -1.22
C GLY A 99 0.74 -0.78 -2.17
N VAL A 100 0.22 0.29 -2.75
CA VAL A 100 -0.89 0.21 -3.70
C VAL A 100 -0.42 -0.09 -5.13
N ASP A 101 -1.34 -0.61 -5.96
CA ASP A 101 -1.08 -0.94 -7.37
C ASP A 101 -1.22 0.28 -8.28
N ALA A 102 -2.08 1.22 -7.91
CA ALA A 102 -2.27 2.47 -8.65
C ALA A 102 -2.54 3.65 -7.71
N ILE A 103 -2.15 4.84 -8.18
CA ILE A 103 -2.60 6.12 -7.61
C ILE A 103 -3.44 6.87 -8.63
N VAL A 104 -4.49 7.53 -8.16
CA VAL A 104 -5.43 8.33 -8.97
C VAL A 104 -5.23 9.79 -8.56
N ILE A 105 -4.71 10.59 -9.47
CA ILE A 105 -4.25 11.97 -9.19
C ILE A 105 -4.88 12.99 -10.14
N PRO A 106 -4.91 14.29 -9.77
CA PRO A 106 -5.33 15.36 -10.67
C PRO A 106 -4.54 15.37 -11.99
N PRO A 107 -5.06 15.95 -13.07
CA PRO A 107 -4.31 16.19 -14.30
C PRO A 107 -2.96 16.88 -14.06
N GLU A 108 -1.95 16.58 -14.87
CA GLU A 108 -0.57 17.07 -14.67
C GLU A 108 -0.47 18.59 -14.63
N GLU A 109 -1.28 19.26 -15.44
CA GLU A 109 -1.33 20.72 -15.51
C GLU A 109 -1.80 21.38 -14.19
N MET A 110 -2.60 20.65 -13.40
CA MET A 110 -3.15 21.12 -12.13
C MET A 110 -2.25 20.82 -10.93
N ALA A 111 -1.42 19.79 -11.01
CA ALA A 111 -0.58 19.33 -9.90
C ALA A 111 0.79 18.81 -10.38
N PRO A 112 1.64 19.64 -11.00
CA PRO A 112 2.89 19.20 -11.60
C PRO A 112 3.89 18.62 -10.61
N SER A 113 3.97 19.13 -9.37
CA SER A 113 4.84 18.59 -8.32
C SER A 113 4.40 17.18 -7.87
N LEU A 114 3.09 16.98 -7.70
CA LEU A 114 2.52 15.68 -7.38
C LEU A 114 2.84 14.64 -8.47
N TRP A 115 2.75 15.03 -9.75
CA TRP A 115 3.11 14.18 -10.87
C TRP A 115 4.59 13.83 -10.90
N LEU A 116 5.46 14.77 -10.58
CA LEU A 116 6.90 14.52 -10.49
C LEU A 116 7.19 13.47 -9.41
N SER A 117 6.65 13.66 -8.22
CA SER A 117 6.79 12.72 -7.10
C SER A 117 6.20 11.35 -7.44
N ALA A 118 5.03 11.29 -8.05
CA ALA A 118 4.40 10.05 -8.47
C ALA A 118 5.23 9.26 -9.49
N LYS A 119 5.83 9.94 -10.47
CA LYS A 119 6.70 9.31 -11.47
C LYS A 119 7.98 8.75 -10.83
N MET A 120 8.62 9.53 -9.95
CA MET A 120 9.83 9.10 -9.23
C MET A 120 9.57 7.86 -8.39
N VAL A 121 8.48 7.85 -7.63
CA VAL A 121 8.09 6.72 -6.78
C VAL A 121 7.71 5.50 -7.62
N ALA A 122 7.03 5.69 -8.76
CA ALA A 122 6.70 4.57 -9.66
C ALA A 122 7.97 3.90 -10.24
N GLU A 123 8.99 4.69 -10.58
CA GLU A 123 10.30 4.18 -11.04
C GLU A 123 11.05 3.46 -9.91
N GLU A 124 11.03 4.00 -8.70
CA GLU A 124 11.62 3.37 -7.52
C GLU A 124 11.01 2.00 -7.25
N LYS A 125 9.68 1.88 -7.27
CA LYS A 125 8.97 0.58 -7.10
C LYS A 125 9.36 -0.45 -8.16
N ILE A 126 9.62 -0.06 -9.39
CA ILE A 126 10.11 -0.96 -10.43
C ILE A 126 11.51 -1.47 -10.08
N SER A 127 12.37 -0.59 -9.60
CA SER A 127 13.75 -0.96 -9.22
C SER A 127 13.82 -1.87 -7.99
N VAL A 128 12.91 -1.71 -7.03
CA VAL A 128 12.77 -2.57 -5.86
C VAL A 128 12.28 -3.96 -6.28
N LYS A 129 11.20 -4.06 -7.07
CA LYS A 129 10.72 -5.36 -7.59
C LYS A 129 11.75 -6.15 -8.39
N SER A 130 12.66 -5.47 -9.08
CA SER A 130 13.75 -6.15 -9.79
C SER A 130 14.85 -6.69 -8.86
N LYS A 131 14.93 -6.21 -7.62
CA LYS A 131 15.87 -6.69 -6.59
C LYS A 131 15.28 -7.79 -5.71
N GLU A 132 13.95 -7.88 -5.58
CA GLU A 132 13.28 -8.91 -4.76
C GLU A 132 13.47 -10.35 -5.28
N ASN A 133 13.99 -10.55 -6.48
CA ASN A 133 14.31 -11.88 -7.02
C ASN A 133 15.63 -12.46 -6.52
N ILE A 134 16.33 -11.81 -5.60
CA ILE A 134 17.49 -12.35 -4.90
C ILE A 134 17.19 -12.21 -3.40
N SER A 135 16.39 -13.11 -2.86
CA SER A 135 16.35 -13.28 -1.41
C SER A 135 17.70 -13.87 -0.98
N ASP A 136 18.60 -13.01 -0.54
CA ASP A 136 19.77 -13.43 0.23
C ASP A 136 19.26 -13.98 1.58
N ILE A 137 18.86 -15.25 1.54
CA ILE A 137 18.53 -15.97 2.78
C ILE A 137 19.85 -16.17 3.51
N SER A 138 20.01 -15.47 4.62
CA SER A 138 21.14 -15.64 5.52
C SER A 138 20.78 -16.61 6.62
N PHE A 139 21.69 -17.55 6.89
CA PHE A 139 21.54 -18.46 8.02
C PHE A 139 22.36 -17.96 9.20
N ALA A 140 21.76 -17.99 10.39
CA ALA A 140 22.45 -17.69 11.63
C ALA A 140 22.24 -18.83 12.64
N THR A 141 23.21 -19.01 13.52
CA THR A 141 23.12 -20.00 14.60
C THR A 141 22.93 -19.25 15.92
N VAL A 142 21.91 -19.62 16.67
CA VAL A 142 21.67 -19.06 18.02
C VAL A 142 22.84 -19.46 18.91
N SER A 143 23.61 -18.50 19.40
CA SER A 143 24.77 -18.73 20.27
C SER A 143 24.41 -18.83 21.75
N SER A 144 23.40 -18.07 22.18
CA SER A 144 22.90 -18.10 23.54
C SER A 144 21.48 -17.55 23.64
N VAL A 145 20.74 -18.04 24.62
CA VAL A 145 19.42 -17.51 24.98
C VAL A 145 19.42 -17.16 26.46
N THR A 146 18.99 -15.98 26.80
CA THR A 146 18.88 -15.52 28.19
C THR A 146 17.49 -14.97 28.45
N THR A 147 16.99 -15.13 29.66
CA THR A 147 15.68 -14.59 30.04
C THR A 147 15.74 -13.07 30.07
N ALA A 148 14.84 -12.40 29.33
CA ALA A 148 14.80 -10.94 29.23
C ALA A 148 14.16 -10.24 30.45
N GLY A 149 13.52 -10.99 31.36
CA GLY A 149 12.83 -10.44 32.52
C GLY A 149 11.41 -9.96 32.21
N LEU A 150 10.86 -9.14 33.11
CA LEU A 150 9.56 -8.50 32.94
C LEU A 150 9.74 -7.15 32.27
N GLY A 151 9.22 -7.01 31.06
CA GLY A 151 9.16 -5.76 30.33
C GLY A 151 7.72 -5.31 30.08
N GLU A 152 7.55 -4.21 29.37
CA GLU A 152 6.25 -3.78 28.87
C GLU A 152 5.77 -4.74 27.77
N ARG A 153 4.46 -4.96 27.73
CA ARG A 153 3.85 -5.80 26.71
C ARG A 153 3.48 -4.94 25.51
N VAL A 154 3.91 -5.38 24.34
CA VAL A 154 3.53 -4.80 23.04
C VAL A 154 2.79 -5.88 22.26
N CYS A 155 1.63 -5.54 21.68
CA CYS A 155 0.98 -6.39 20.70
C CYS A 155 1.63 -6.13 19.34
N VAL A 156 2.05 -7.20 18.67
CA VAL A 156 2.54 -7.14 17.29
C VAL A 156 1.55 -7.92 16.44
N ASP A 157 0.85 -7.20 15.57
CA ASP A 157 -0.07 -7.81 14.60
C ASP A 157 0.73 -8.23 13.37
N LEU A 158 0.68 -9.52 13.04
CA LEU A 158 1.36 -10.07 11.88
C LEU A 158 0.39 -10.18 10.71
N THR A 159 0.89 -9.97 9.51
CA THR A 159 0.11 -10.12 8.26
C THR A 159 -0.11 -11.58 7.88
N GLU A 160 0.69 -12.48 8.42
CA GLU A 160 0.59 -13.93 8.20
C GLU A 160 0.71 -14.69 9.53
N ARG A 161 0.14 -15.90 9.54
CA ARG A 161 0.28 -16.81 10.66
C ARG A 161 1.63 -17.52 10.58
N LEU A 162 2.43 -17.40 11.62
CA LEU A 162 3.69 -18.15 11.73
C LEU A 162 3.44 -19.65 11.83
N SER A 163 4.26 -20.43 11.15
CA SER A 163 4.30 -21.89 11.25
C SER A 163 5.14 -22.34 12.45
N ASP A 164 5.06 -23.63 12.78
CA ASP A 164 5.90 -24.21 13.84
C ASP A 164 7.39 -24.05 13.50
N GLY A 165 8.13 -23.40 14.37
CA GLY A 165 9.56 -23.11 14.19
C GLY A 165 9.88 -21.78 13.52
N GLU A 166 8.86 -21.00 13.13
CA GLU A 166 9.02 -19.62 12.67
C GLU A 166 8.87 -18.65 13.83
N GLY A 167 9.60 -17.54 13.77
CA GLY A 167 9.55 -16.47 14.76
C GLY A 167 9.98 -15.16 14.16
N ILE A 168 9.79 -14.10 14.92
CA ILE A 168 10.24 -12.76 14.55
C ILE A 168 11.23 -12.22 15.56
N PHE A 169 12.17 -11.41 15.10
CA PHE A 169 13.08 -10.68 15.95
C PHE A 169 12.57 -9.25 16.14
N VAL A 170 12.42 -8.83 17.39
CA VAL A 170 11.99 -7.47 17.74
C VAL A 170 13.04 -6.85 18.64
N GLY A 171 13.55 -5.68 18.27
CA GLY A 171 14.55 -5.02 19.10
C GLY A 171 15.31 -3.91 18.36
N SER A 172 16.46 -3.59 18.90
CA SER A 172 17.40 -2.62 18.32
C SER A 172 18.62 -3.35 17.74
N SER A 173 19.54 -2.59 17.14
CA SER A 173 20.81 -3.12 16.63
C SER A 173 21.70 -3.76 17.70
N SER A 174 21.48 -3.47 18.97
CA SER A 174 22.30 -3.96 20.10
C SER A 174 21.60 -5.03 20.93
N SER A 175 20.28 -5.20 20.80
CA SER A 175 19.50 -6.13 21.64
C SER A 175 18.18 -6.46 20.95
N CYS A 176 17.86 -7.72 20.78
CA CYS A 176 16.60 -8.18 20.23
C CYS A 176 16.00 -9.35 21.04
N LEU A 177 14.69 -9.48 20.91
CA LEU A 177 13.88 -10.58 21.46
C LEU A 177 13.34 -11.42 20.29
N CYS A 178 13.16 -12.71 20.53
CA CYS A 178 12.54 -13.64 19.59
C CYS A 178 11.30 -14.27 20.24
#